data_0f6d796cef0fa17081ac426913a4f52f
#
_entry.id   0f6d796cef0fa17081ac426913a4f52f
#
_cell.length_a   1.000
_cell.length_b   1.000
_cell.length_c   1.000
_cell.angle_alpha   90.00
_cell.angle_beta   90.00
_cell.angle_gamma   90.00
#
_symmetry.space_group_name_H-M   'P 1'
#
loop_
_entity.id
_entity.type
_entity.pdbx_description
1 polymer ?
#
loop_
_entity_poly.entity_id
_entity_poly.type
_entity_poly.pdbx_seq_one_letter_code
_entity_poly.pdbx_strand_id
1 'polypeptide(L)'
;FFINWRVVVDGANDNLSADFIAMGVLREMAEQDIRFEHTEVCALLTGSEEAGLRGALAYAKRHKRELQQVETVFIVMDTMREIEQLQIYTSGCTGTQKNSNAVGELIYEAGENCGIEMRETDLYPGAIDAEGFSRYGLEAAGFCGVNHDPRTYYHTRLDTPDNISEACINLSLDICLEAAGLYDRSGGLDAFREEGKKRFKRGHN
;
A
#
# COMPACT_ATOMS: atom_id res chain seq x y z
N PHE A 1 -15.19 12.74 14.50
CA PHE A 1 -14.14 13.37 13.67
C PHE A 1 -13.84 14.74 14.25
N PHE A 2 -12.62 14.94 14.74
CA PHE A 2 -12.18 16.23 15.24
C PHE A 2 -11.26 16.86 14.17
N ILE A 3 -11.85 17.55 13.22
CA ILE A 3 -11.09 18.34 12.25
C ILE A 3 -10.81 19.70 12.85
N ASN A 4 -9.54 20.06 12.97
CA ASN A 4 -9.14 21.40 13.35
C ASN A 4 -8.67 22.16 12.08
N TRP A 5 -9.57 22.93 11.49
CA TRP A 5 -9.31 23.70 10.26
C TRP A 5 -8.21 24.76 10.37
N ARG A 6 -7.70 25.01 11.57
CA ARG A 6 -6.68 26.04 11.83
C ARG A 6 -5.32 25.46 12.12
N VAL A 7 -5.19 24.15 12.16
CA VAL A 7 -3.94 23.46 12.46
C VAL A 7 -3.57 22.59 11.27
N VAL A 8 -2.41 22.89 10.69
CA VAL A 8 -1.77 22.06 9.68
C VAL A 8 -0.79 21.14 10.42
N VAL A 9 -0.75 19.88 10.04
CA VAL A 9 0.25 18.89 10.48
C VAL A 9 1.15 18.59 9.30
N ASP A 10 2.39 18.20 9.58
CA ASP A 10 3.37 17.95 8.52
C ASP A 10 3.04 16.71 7.69
N GLY A 11 2.40 15.70 8.31
CA GLY A 11 2.03 14.45 7.62
C GLY A 11 3.25 13.65 7.18
N ALA A 12 4.28 13.61 8.04
CA ALA A 12 5.56 13.02 7.67
C ALA A 12 5.49 11.49 7.52
N ASN A 13 4.77 10.83 8.43
CA ASN A 13 4.49 9.40 8.33
C ASN A 13 3.22 9.14 7.53
N ASP A 14 2.19 9.94 7.73
CA ASP A 14 0.89 9.88 7.08
C ASP A 14 0.68 11.12 6.19
N ASN A 15 1.08 11.09 4.88
CA ASN A 15 1.59 9.90 4.21
C ASN A 15 2.86 10.18 3.36
N LEU A 16 3.66 11.20 3.71
CA LEU A 16 4.89 11.51 2.97
C LEU A 16 5.88 10.34 3.00
N SER A 17 5.88 9.50 4.05
CA SER A 17 6.72 8.31 4.10
C SER A 17 6.48 7.37 2.90
N ALA A 18 5.23 7.09 2.56
CA ALA A 18 4.88 6.26 1.42
C ALA A 18 5.15 6.94 0.07
N ASP A 19 4.96 8.25 -0.02
CA ASP A 19 5.33 9.02 -1.22
C ASP A 19 6.83 8.90 -1.52
N PHE A 20 7.68 9.02 -0.50
CA PHE A 20 9.12 8.85 -0.64
C PHE A 20 9.50 7.43 -1.03
N ILE A 21 8.83 6.40 -0.49
CA ILE A 21 9.06 5.00 -0.88
C ILE A 21 8.72 4.81 -2.36
N ALA A 22 7.55 5.27 -2.80
CA ALA A 22 7.13 5.14 -4.19
C ALA A 22 8.11 5.80 -5.18
N MET A 23 8.59 7.00 -4.86
CA MET A 23 9.62 7.66 -5.64
C MET A 23 10.98 6.96 -5.51
N GLY A 24 11.31 6.45 -4.32
CA GLY A 24 12.53 5.70 -4.02
C GLY A 24 12.67 4.44 -4.84
N VAL A 25 11.58 3.70 -5.06
CA VAL A 25 11.56 2.52 -5.94
C VAL A 25 12.05 2.86 -7.34
N LEU A 26 11.50 3.91 -7.95
CA LEU A 26 11.92 4.32 -9.30
C LEU A 26 13.36 4.83 -9.34
N ARG A 27 13.79 5.52 -8.28
CA ARG A 27 15.16 5.99 -8.15
C ARG A 27 16.13 4.82 -8.05
N GLU A 28 15.86 3.85 -7.17
CA GLU A 28 16.71 2.67 -6.97
C GLU A 28 16.81 1.85 -8.25
N MET A 29 15.69 1.65 -8.95
CA MET A 29 15.69 1.00 -10.27
C MET A 29 16.59 1.73 -11.28
N ALA A 30 16.58 3.06 -11.27
CA ALA A 30 17.39 3.84 -12.19
C ALA A 30 18.89 3.83 -11.81
N GLU A 31 19.22 3.93 -10.52
CA GLU A 31 20.60 3.97 -10.03
C GLU A 31 21.29 2.60 -10.15
N GLN A 32 20.57 1.51 -9.93
CA GLN A 32 21.09 0.13 -10.01
C GLN A 32 20.85 -0.55 -11.39
N ASP A 33 20.30 0.18 -12.35
CA ASP A 33 19.92 -0.35 -13.66
C ASP A 33 19.03 -1.61 -13.60
N ILE A 34 18.10 -1.65 -12.61
CA ILE A 34 17.13 -2.72 -12.49
C ILE A 34 16.12 -2.60 -13.63
N ARG A 35 15.98 -3.69 -14.41
CA ARG A 35 15.03 -3.78 -15.51
C ARG A 35 14.21 -5.05 -15.36
N PHE A 36 12.92 -4.91 -15.48
CA PHE A 36 12.00 -6.04 -15.58
C PHE A 36 11.73 -6.36 -17.06
N GLU A 37 11.53 -7.64 -17.38
CA GLU A 37 11.37 -8.08 -18.75
C GLU A 37 9.96 -7.80 -19.29
N HIS A 38 8.96 -7.91 -18.40
CA HIS A 38 7.55 -7.88 -18.78
C HIS A 38 6.74 -6.85 -17.97
N THR A 39 7.38 -6.12 -17.07
CA THR A 39 6.70 -5.26 -16.11
C THR A 39 7.19 -3.81 -16.20
N GLU A 40 6.26 -2.88 -16.30
CA GLU A 40 6.51 -1.45 -16.10
C GLU A 40 6.11 -1.06 -14.68
N VAL A 41 7.02 -0.39 -13.95
CA VAL A 41 6.77 0.11 -12.61
C VAL A 41 6.51 1.60 -12.66
N CYS A 42 5.41 2.03 -12.06
CA CYS A 42 5.00 3.42 -11.99
C CYS A 42 4.76 3.85 -10.54
N ALA A 43 5.20 5.04 -10.17
CA ALA A 43 4.80 5.67 -8.91
C ALA A 43 3.56 6.54 -9.15
N LEU A 44 2.52 6.33 -8.35
CA LEU A 44 1.30 7.12 -8.36
C LEU A 44 1.09 7.74 -6.98
N LEU A 45 1.20 9.06 -6.89
CA LEU A 45 0.94 9.82 -5.69
C LEU A 45 -0.48 10.38 -5.77
N THR A 46 -1.35 9.94 -4.88
CA THR A 46 -2.75 10.36 -4.84
C THR A 46 -2.94 11.47 -3.83
N GLY A 47 -3.96 12.28 -4.03
CA GLY A 47 -4.31 13.34 -3.10
C GLY A 47 -5.69 13.14 -2.50
N SER A 48 -5.93 13.82 -1.37
CA SER A 48 -7.25 13.85 -0.71
C SER A 48 -7.73 12.46 -0.27
N GLU A 49 -6.84 11.63 0.22
CA GLU A 49 -7.16 10.33 0.81
C GLU A 49 -8.09 10.53 2.01
N GLU A 50 -7.70 11.36 2.97
CA GLU A 50 -8.41 11.75 4.20
C GLU A 50 -9.81 12.35 3.97
N ALA A 51 -10.05 12.84 2.76
CA ALA A 51 -11.36 13.35 2.35
C ALA A 51 -12.25 12.28 1.70
N GLY A 52 -11.90 11.00 1.84
CA GLY A 52 -12.63 9.83 1.37
C GLY A 52 -12.08 9.27 0.06
N LEU A 53 -10.79 9.00 -0.03
CA LEU A 53 -10.09 8.33 -1.13
C LEU A 53 -10.27 9.03 -2.49
N ARG A 54 -10.41 10.36 -2.49
CA ARG A 54 -10.87 11.10 -3.68
C ARG A 54 -9.90 11.00 -4.84
N GLY A 55 -8.60 11.03 -4.58
CA GLY A 55 -7.56 10.88 -5.60
C GLY A 55 -7.62 9.52 -6.27
N ALA A 56 -7.58 8.46 -5.48
CA ALA A 56 -7.66 7.08 -5.97
C ALA A 56 -8.96 6.81 -6.75
N LEU A 57 -10.10 7.24 -6.21
CA LEU A 57 -11.40 7.09 -6.88
C LEU A 57 -11.44 7.84 -8.21
N ALA A 58 -10.94 9.07 -8.27
CA ALA A 58 -10.91 9.88 -9.48
C ALA A 58 -9.98 9.28 -10.54
N TYR A 59 -8.79 8.84 -10.12
CA TYR A 59 -7.83 8.20 -11.00
C TYR A 59 -8.38 6.88 -11.55
N ALA A 60 -8.87 5.99 -10.68
CA ALA A 60 -9.46 4.72 -11.08
C ALA A 60 -10.64 4.92 -12.06
N LYS A 61 -11.54 5.85 -11.76
CA LYS A 61 -12.67 6.16 -12.63
C LYS A 61 -12.22 6.63 -14.02
N ARG A 62 -11.20 7.50 -14.06
CA ARG A 62 -10.73 8.11 -15.31
C ARG A 62 -9.98 7.10 -16.18
N HIS A 63 -9.13 6.27 -15.57
CA HIS A 63 -8.18 5.39 -16.28
C HIS A 63 -8.63 3.93 -16.33
N LYS A 64 -9.80 3.58 -15.75
CA LYS A 64 -10.29 2.20 -15.69
C LYS A 64 -10.13 1.43 -17.00
N ARG A 65 -10.50 2.05 -18.14
CA ARG A 65 -10.49 1.37 -19.45
C ARG A 65 -9.08 1.05 -19.91
N GLU A 66 -8.14 1.94 -19.66
CA GLU A 66 -6.72 1.78 -20.01
C GLU A 66 -6.10 0.69 -19.12
N LEU A 67 -6.31 0.79 -17.81
CA LEU A 67 -5.78 -0.12 -16.81
C LEU A 67 -6.35 -1.55 -16.91
N GLN A 68 -7.49 -1.73 -17.57
CA GLN A 68 -8.07 -3.06 -17.83
C GLN A 68 -7.62 -3.68 -19.17
N GLN A 69 -6.89 -2.95 -20.01
CA GLN A 69 -6.32 -3.46 -21.25
C GLN A 69 -5.02 -4.22 -21.04
N VAL A 70 -4.31 -3.92 -19.96
CA VAL A 70 -3.12 -4.62 -19.49
C VAL A 70 -3.34 -5.05 -18.05
N GLU A 71 -2.74 -6.15 -17.63
CA GLU A 71 -2.79 -6.52 -16.22
C GLU A 71 -2.09 -5.43 -15.39
N THR A 72 -2.85 -4.78 -14.53
CA THR A 72 -2.35 -3.67 -13.71
C THR A 72 -2.61 -3.97 -12.24
N VAL A 73 -1.58 -3.86 -11.43
CA VAL A 73 -1.59 -4.14 -9.99
C VAL A 73 -1.24 -2.87 -9.23
N PHE A 74 -1.99 -2.59 -8.19
CA PHE A 74 -1.71 -1.47 -7.28
C PHE A 74 -1.26 -2.01 -5.92
N ILE A 75 0.00 -1.75 -5.59
CA ILE A 75 0.54 -1.93 -4.23
C ILE A 75 0.44 -0.58 -3.55
N VAL A 76 -0.44 -0.49 -2.56
CA VAL A 76 -0.74 0.78 -1.87
C VAL A 76 -0.05 0.80 -0.52
N MET A 77 0.63 1.89 -0.22
CA MET A 77 1.29 2.12 1.05
C MET A 77 0.66 3.28 1.79
N ASP A 78 0.53 3.12 3.10
CA ASP A 78 -0.02 4.17 3.95
C ASP A 78 0.62 4.11 5.33
N THR A 79 1.12 5.26 5.81
CA THR A 79 1.73 5.40 7.15
C THR A 79 2.83 4.37 7.43
N MET A 80 3.99 4.52 6.80
CA MET A 80 5.10 3.57 6.87
C MET A 80 6.08 3.95 7.99
N ARG A 81 5.79 3.55 9.23
CA ARG A 81 6.60 3.97 10.38
C ARG A 81 7.05 2.84 11.30
N GLU A 82 6.16 1.89 11.64
CA GLU A 82 6.47 0.83 12.62
C GLU A 82 6.66 -0.51 11.91
N ILE A 83 7.89 -1.05 11.91
CA ILE A 83 8.18 -2.36 11.30
C ILE A 83 7.32 -3.45 11.93
N GLU A 84 7.17 -3.44 13.26
CA GLU A 84 6.42 -4.45 14.01
C GLU A 84 4.90 -4.36 13.75
N GLN A 85 4.45 -3.28 13.14
CA GLN A 85 3.06 -3.04 12.77
C GLN A 85 2.82 -3.15 11.26
N LEU A 86 3.81 -3.59 10.48
CA LEU A 86 3.61 -3.85 9.06
C LEU A 86 2.57 -4.95 8.88
N GLN A 87 1.45 -4.60 8.26
CA GLN A 87 0.30 -5.47 8.08
C GLN A 87 -0.30 -5.26 6.69
N ILE A 88 -0.88 -6.33 6.13
CA ILE A 88 -1.53 -6.31 4.82
C ILE A 88 -3.03 -6.07 5.02
N TYR A 89 -3.58 -5.14 4.26
CA TYR A 89 -4.98 -4.74 4.34
C TYR A 89 -5.76 -5.29 3.15
N THR A 90 -6.59 -6.28 3.43
CA THR A 90 -7.42 -6.98 2.43
C THR A 90 -8.87 -6.52 2.42
N SER A 91 -9.26 -5.68 3.38
CA SER A 91 -10.57 -5.01 3.38
C SER A 91 -10.53 -3.68 4.13
N GLY A 92 -11.46 -2.80 3.82
CA GLY A 92 -11.61 -1.52 4.49
C GLY A 92 -12.66 -1.52 5.60
N CYS A 93 -12.83 -0.36 6.24
CA CYS A 93 -13.57 -0.17 7.49
C CYS A 93 -15.03 -0.66 7.49
N THR A 94 -15.65 -0.80 6.33
CA THR A 94 -17.04 -1.30 6.25
C THR A 94 -17.10 -2.80 5.98
N GLY A 95 -15.95 -3.45 5.72
CA GLY A 95 -15.89 -4.85 5.27
C GLY A 95 -16.60 -5.11 3.94
N THR A 96 -17.20 -4.07 3.34
CA THR A 96 -17.99 -4.21 2.10
C THR A 96 -17.14 -4.19 0.84
N GLN A 97 -16.03 -3.48 0.87
CA GLN A 97 -15.07 -3.45 -0.22
C GLN A 97 -13.90 -4.37 0.12
N LYS A 98 -13.74 -5.40 -0.68
CA LYS A 98 -12.58 -6.30 -0.58
C LYS A 98 -11.51 -5.88 -1.56
N ASN A 99 -10.27 -5.89 -1.10
CA ASN A 99 -9.09 -5.74 -1.92
C ASN A 99 -8.68 -7.09 -2.53
N SER A 100 -7.71 -7.08 -3.42
CA SER A 100 -7.25 -8.28 -4.10
C SER A 100 -6.43 -9.19 -3.17
N ASN A 101 -6.91 -10.39 -2.91
CA ASN A 101 -6.17 -11.39 -2.17
C ASN A 101 -4.87 -11.80 -2.88
N ALA A 102 -4.85 -11.77 -4.22
CA ALA A 102 -3.65 -12.10 -4.98
C ALA A 102 -2.57 -11.02 -4.84
N VAL A 103 -2.96 -9.75 -4.82
CA VAL A 103 -2.01 -8.66 -4.53
C VAL A 103 -1.56 -8.72 -3.08
N GLY A 104 -2.44 -9.06 -2.16
CA GLY A 104 -2.07 -9.32 -0.76
C GLY A 104 -1.02 -10.42 -0.63
N GLU A 105 -1.17 -11.53 -1.37
CA GLU A 105 -0.20 -12.63 -1.38
C GLU A 105 1.14 -12.21 -1.98
N LEU A 106 1.12 -11.46 -3.08
CA LEU A 106 2.34 -10.90 -3.67
C LEU A 106 3.11 -10.04 -2.65
N ILE A 107 2.41 -9.18 -1.91
CA ILE A 107 3.03 -8.35 -0.85
C ILE A 107 3.54 -9.24 0.28
N TYR A 108 2.78 -10.27 0.66
CA TYR A 108 3.17 -11.21 1.73
C TYR A 108 4.47 -11.95 1.37
N GLU A 109 4.54 -12.57 0.19
CA GLU A 109 5.74 -13.29 -0.27
C GLU A 109 6.95 -12.35 -0.38
N ALA A 110 6.75 -11.13 -0.87
CA ALA A 110 7.81 -10.13 -0.91
C ALA A 110 8.32 -9.78 0.48
N GLY A 111 7.42 -9.65 1.46
CA GLY A 111 7.80 -9.44 2.86
C GLY A 111 8.61 -10.59 3.44
N GLU A 112 8.19 -11.85 3.20
CA GLU A 112 8.95 -13.04 3.63
C GLU A 112 10.37 -13.07 3.02
N ASN A 113 10.50 -12.73 1.74
CA ASN A 113 11.79 -12.65 1.08
C ASN A 113 12.68 -11.52 1.63
N CYS A 114 12.09 -10.47 2.15
CA CYS A 114 12.77 -9.38 2.87
C CYS A 114 12.97 -9.68 4.38
N GLY A 115 12.58 -10.85 4.84
CA GLY A 115 12.81 -11.31 6.22
C GLY A 115 11.75 -10.87 7.23
N ILE A 116 10.57 -10.46 6.77
CA ILE A 116 9.45 -10.07 7.64
C ILE A 116 8.18 -10.86 7.31
N GLU A 117 7.53 -11.39 8.35
CA GLU A 117 6.21 -11.99 8.26
C GLU A 117 5.14 -10.95 8.59
N MET A 118 4.42 -10.49 7.58
CA MET A 118 3.32 -9.54 7.75
C MET A 118 2.02 -10.27 8.06
N ARG A 119 1.21 -9.69 8.95
CA ARG A 119 -0.12 -10.22 9.26
C ARG A 119 -1.17 -9.61 8.35
N GLU A 120 -2.23 -10.37 8.09
CA GLU A 120 -3.46 -9.83 7.54
C GLU A 120 -4.22 -9.06 8.62
N THR A 121 -4.78 -7.94 8.25
CA THR A 121 -5.71 -7.22 9.11
C THR A 121 -6.79 -6.51 8.29
N ASP A 122 -7.91 -6.25 8.95
CA ASP A 122 -8.93 -5.35 8.47
C ASP A 122 -8.68 -3.96 9.08
N LEU A 123 -8.65 -2.93 8.26
CA LEU A 123 -8.51 -1.58 8.75
C LEU A 123 -9.83 -1.11 9.37
N TYR A 124 -9.95 -1.21 10.67
CA TYR A 124 -11.13 -0.72 11.38
C TYR A 124 -10.75 0.20 12.56
N PRO A 125 -11.27 1.41 12.64
CA PRO A 125 -12.02 2.15 11.61
C PRO A 125 -11.06 2.87 10.65
N GLY A 126 -11.10 2.58 9.37
CA GLY A 126 -10.26 3.26 8.38
C GLY A 126 -10.44 2.71 6.97
N ALA A 127 -9.80 3.36 6.03
CA ALA A 127 -9.72 2.97 4.64
C ALA A 127 -8.38 3.45 4.08
N ILE A 128 -7.87 2.79 3.06
CA ILE A 128 -6.70 3.21 2.30
C ILE A 128 -7.05 3.29 0.81
N ASP A 129 -6.25 3.93 0.03
CA ASP A 129 -6.51 4.14 -1.40
C ASP A 129 -6.69 2.85 -2.21
N ALA A 130 -6.23 1.68 -1.72
CA ALA A 130 -6.49 0.38 -2.33
C ALA A 130 -8.00 0.12 -2.53
N GLU A 131 -8.85 0.55 -1.60
CA GLU A 131 -10.30 0.44 -1.76
C GLU A 131 -10.83 1.30 -2.90
N GLY A 132 -10.22 2.47 -3.12
CA GLY A 132 -10.58 3.36 -4.22
C GLY A 132 -10.38 2.69 -5.58
N PHE A 133 -9.29 1.95 -5.76
CA PHE A 133 -9.02 1.17 -6.96
C PHE A 133 -9.90 -0.06 -7.06
N SER A 134 -10.04 -0.83 -5.96
CA SER A 134 -10.84 -2.06 -5.89
C SER A 134 -12.32 -1.81 -6.21
N ARG A 135 -12.88 -0.65 -5.85
CA ARG A 135 -14.26 -0.25 -6.20
C ARG A 135 -14.51 -0.17 -7.71
N TYR A 136 -13.48 0.02 -8.49
CA TYR A 136 -13.56 0.04 -9.95
C TYR A 136 -13.14 -1.28 -10.58
N GLY A 137 -12.93 -2.33 -9.77
CA GLY A 137 -12.56 -3.67 -10.25
C GLY A 137 -11.11 -3.74 -10.72
N LEU A 138 -10.24 -2.92 -10.14
CA LEU A 138 -8.79 -2.97 -10.34
C LEU A 138 -8.15 -3.82 -9.23
N GLU A 139 -7.09 -4.52 -9.56
CA GLU A 139 -6.37 -5.38 -8.62
C GLU A 139 -5.52 -4.51 -7.69
N ALA A 140 -5.92 -4.39 -6.44
CA ALA A 140 -5.24 -3.57 -5.45
C ALA A 140 -5.26 -4.22 -4.07
N ALA A 141 -4.16 -4.10 -3.35
CA ALA A 141 -4.08 -4.31 -1.91
C ALA A 141 -3.03 -3.34 -1.35
N GLY A 142 -3.02 -3.17 -0.04
CA GLY A 142 -2.05 -2.30 0.58
C GLY A 142 -1.44 -2.89 1.83
N PHE A 143 -0.37 -2.27 2.28
CA PHE A 143 0.23 -2.55 3.57
C PHE A 143 0.60 -1.24 4.27
N CYS A 144 0.51 -1.27 5.58
CA CYS A 144 0.77 -0.13 6.43
C CYS A 144 1.59 -0.57 7.65
N GLY A 145 2.38 0.35 8.20
CA GLY A 145 3.14 0.16 9.43
C GLY A 145 2.73 1.20 10.47
N VAL A 146 1.44 1.31 10.76
CA VAL A 146 0.86 2.38 11.58
C VAL A 146 0.66 1.96 13.03
N ASN A 147 1.04 2.83 13.96
CA ASN A 147 0.66 2.73 15.35
C ASN A 147 -0.49 3.70 15.64
N HIS A 148 -1.67 3.15 15.88
CA HIS A 148 -2.89 3.93 16.15
C HIS A 148 -2.95 4.58 17.54
N ASP A 149 -1.92 4.45 18.39
CA ASP A 149 -1.89 5.15 19.66
C ASP A 149 -1.72 6.66 19.40
N PRO A 150 -2.74 7.50 19.71
CA PRO A 150 -2.71 8.93 19.42
C PRO A 150 -1.64 9.69 20.22
N ARG A 151 -0.98 9.04 21.17
CA ARG A 151 0.14 9.63 21.91
C ARG A 151 1.45 9.58 21.13
N THR A 152 1.51 8.85 20.04
CA THR A 152 2.71 8.67 19.22
C THR A 152 2.82 9.75 18.14
N TYR A 153 2.11 9.61 17.04
CA TYR A 153 2.16 10.54 15.91
C TYR A 153 0.88 10.56 15.08
N TYR A 154 0.26 9.39 14.86
CA TYR A 154 -0.81 9.19 13.88
C TYR A 154 -1.98 10.15 14.10
N HIS A 155 -2.33 10.90 13.05
CA HIS A 155 -3.37 11.93 13.05
C HIS A 155 -3.19 13.04 14.11
N THR A 156 -1.93 13.34 14.49
CA THR A 156 -1.60 14.38 15.48
C THR A 156 -0.51 15.31 15.00
N ARG A 157 -0.22 16.37 15.77
CA ARG A 157 0.91 17.27 15.52
C ARG A 157 2.28 16.64 15.77
N LEU A 158 2.34 15.42 16.24
CA LEU A 158 3.57 14.67 16.43
C LEU A 158 4.02 13.98 15.13
N ASP A 159 3.19 14.02 14.09
CA ASP A 159 3.56 13.49 12.78
C ASP A 159 4.46 14.45 12.01
N THR A 160 5.69 14.53 12.48
CA THR A 160 6.75 15.44 12.00
C THR A 160 7.92 14.67 11.41
N PRO A 161 8.79 15.32 10.60
CA PRO A 161 9.97 14.67 10.04
C PRO A 161 10.92 14.04 11.07
N ASP A 162 10.98 14.59 12.30
CA ASP A 162 11.80 14.04 13.38
C ASP A 162 11.26 12.69 13.90
N ASN A 163 10.06 12.32 13.51
CA ASN A 163 9.38 11.09 13.94
C ASN A 163 9.28 10.03 12.83
N ILE A 164 10.14 10.10 11.81
CA ILE A 164 10.23 9.13 10.72
C ILE A 164 11.08 7.93 11.16
N SER A 165 10.78 6.76 10.63
CA SER A 165 11.61 5.55 10.74
C SER A 165 12.28 5.23 9.41
N GLU A 166 13.55 5.60 9.26
CA GLU A 166 14.34 5.25 8.07
C GLU A 166 14.39 3.73 7.84
N ALA A 167 14.46 2.94 8.93
CA ALA A 167 14.48 1.48 8.83
C ALA A 167 13.18 0.93 8.23
N CYS A 168 12.02 1.47 8.63
CA CYS A 168 10.74 1.06 8.06
C CYS A 168 10.61 1.49 6.59
N ILE A 169 11.05 2.70 6.26
CA ILE A 169 11.05 3.20 4.87
C ILE A 169 11.90 2.32 3.98
N ASN A 170 13.15 2.01 4.38
CA ASN A 170 14.05 1.17 3.60
C ASN A 170 13.50 -0.24 3.42
N LEU A 171 13.03 -0.89 4.50
CA LEU A 171 12.41 -2.20 4.41
C LEU A 171 11.20 -2.21 3.48
N SER A 172 10.35 -1.20 3.55
CA SER A 172 9.17 -1.09 2.71
C SER A 172 9.52 -0.85 1.23
N LEU A 173 10.61 -0.11 0.98
CA LEU A 173 11.15 0.04 -0.37
C LEU A 173 11.64 -1.31 -0.91
N ASP A 174 12.39 -2.08 -0.11
CA ASP A 174 12.86 -3.41 -0.49
C ASP A 174 11.69 -4.36 -0.79
N ILE A 175 10.63 -4.32 0.04
CA ILE A 175 9.40 -5.09 -0.20
C ILE A 175 8.75 -4.72 -1.53
N CYS A 176 8.66 -3.43 -1.87
CA CYS A 176 8.08 -2.99 -3.13
C CYS A 176 8.92 -3.43 -4.35
N LEU A 177 10.24 -3.35 -4.26
CA LEU A 177 11.14 -3.82 -5.31
C LEU A 177 11.06 -5.34 -5.49
N GLU A 178 11.05 -6.09 -4.39
CA GLU A 178 10.91 -7.55 -4.43
C GLU A 178 9.55 -7.97 -4.98
N ALA A 179 8.46 -7.28 -4.59
CA ALA A 179 7.13 -7.54 -5.13
C ALA A 179 7.08 -7.32 -6.65
N ALA A 180 7.68 -6.24 -7.15
CA ALA A 180 7.77 -6.00 -8.59
C ALA A 180 8.58 -7.10 -9.30
N GLY A 181 9.69 -7.54 -8.69
CA GLY A 181 10.51 -8.64 -9.22
C GLY A 181 9.80 -9.99 -9.19
N LEU A 182 9.09 -10.30 -8.12
CA LEU A 182 8.27 -11.52 -8.00
C LEU A 182 7.17 -11.53 -9.07
N TYR A 183 6.45 -10.43 -9.22
CA TYR A 183 5.41 -10.28 -10.22
C TYR A 183 5.93 -10.52 -11.64
N ASP A 184 7.06 -9.90 -11.98
CA ASP A 184 7.69 -10.06 -13.32
C ASP A 184 8.12 -11.51 -13.56
N ARG A 185 8.85 -12.12 -12.60
CA ARG A 185 9.37 -13.50 -12.72
C ARG A 185 8.26 -14.56 -12.74
N SER A 186 7.14 -14.29 -12.11
CA SER A 186 5.99 -15.21 -12.03
C SER A 186 5.09 -15.15 -13.26
N GLY A 187 5.29 -14.19 -14.13
CA GLY A 187 4.46 -14.00 -15.33
C GLY A 187 3.10 -13.36 -15.03
N GLY A 188 2.99 -12.60 -13.94
CA GLY A 188 1.80 -11.85 -13.56
C GLY A 188 1.09 -12.35 -12.31
N LEU A 189 -0.09 -11.78 -12.05
CA LEU A 189 -0.81 -11.94 -10.78
C LEU A 189 -1.44 -13.34 -10.59
N ASP A 190 -1.65 -14.09 -11.66
CA ASP A 190 -2.30 -15.40 -11.58
C ASP A 190 -1.53 -16.40 -10.69
N ALA A 191 -0.21 -16.26 -10.61
CA ALA A 191 0.65 -17.08 -9.75
C ALA A 191 0.27 -17.00 -8.25
N PHE A 192 -0.28 -15.88 -7.82
CA PHE A 192 -0.59 -15.59 -6.42
C PHE A 192 -2.06 -15.83 -6.04
N ARG A 193 -2.94 -16.15 -7.01
CA ARG A 193 -4.39 -16.22 -6.77
C ARG A 193 -4.80 -17.35 -5.84
N GLU A 194 -4.23 -18.54 -5.99
CA GLU A 194 -4.66 -19.70 -5.20
C GLU A 194 -4.17 -19.64 -3.77
N GLU A 195 -2.91 -19.24 -3.55
CA GLU A 195 -2.38 -19.09 -2.19
C GLU A 195 -3.01 -17.88 -1.50
N GLY A 196 -3.20 -16.77 -2.20
CA GLY A 196 -3.91 -15.60 -1.66
C GLY A 196 -5.34 -15.93 -1.23
N LYS A 197 -6.07 -16.73 -2.00
CA LYS A 197 -7.39 -17.21 -1.58
C LYS A 197 -7.33 -18.08 -0.32
N LYS A 198 -6.27 -18.87 -0.13
CA LYS A 198 -6.12 -19.71 1.05
C LYS A 198 -5.72 -18.90 2.28
N ARG A 199 -4.74 -18.00 2.12
CA ARG A 199 -4.22 -17.16 3.19
C ARG A 199 -5.27 -16.17 3.70
N PHE A 200 -5.88 -15.41 2.79
CA PHE A 200 -6.83 -14.35 3.10
C PHE A 200 -8.30 -14.83 3.08
N LYS A 201 -8.55 -16.09 3.35
CA LYS A 201 -9.91 -16.66 3.43
C LYS A 201 -10.69 -16.27 4.67
N ARG A 202 -10.06 -15.69 5.67
CA ARG A 202 -10.65 -15.44 6.97
C ARG A 202 -11.15 -14.01 7.09
N GLY A 203 -12.27 -13.71 6.49
CA GLY A 203 -13.14 -12.64 6.97
C GLY A 203 -14.36 -13.32 7.59
N HIS A 204 -14.50 -13.19 8.90
CA HIS A 204 -15.69 -13.43 9.70
C HIS A 204 -16.20 -14.88 9.86
N ASN A 205 -15.82 -15.50 10.97
CA ASN A 205 -16.74 -16.28 11.81
C ASN A 205 -17.08 -15.45 13.05
#